data_b244aeee333a2e8cc837934f55e418ff
#
_entry.id   b244aeee333a2e8cc837934f55e418ff
#
_cell.length_a   1.000
_cell.length_b   1.000
_cell.length_c   1.000
_cell.angle_alpha   90.00
_cell.angle_beta   90.00
_cell.angle_gamma   90.00
#
_symmetry.space_group_name_H-M   'P 1'
#
loop_
_entity.id
_entity.type
_entity.pdbx_description
1 polymer ?
#
loop_
_entity_poly.entity_id
_entity_poly.type
_entity_poly.pdbx_seq_one_letter_code
_entity_poly.pdbx_strand_id
1 'polypeptide(L)'
;MKISRIILFLFFISASMMTAKAQSEDEAVKLCVNNYLNGVLKGDAALLNQAFHPTAILRTVSAAGAIQDIPVAKFVASMPAGGIQTKGGSTKLVAYSYIGVSALATVELQFGDFKYIDLLSMLKFGNEWRIVSRVFSRADLDAQVKGMGMSSPTVATAPAKAAPKKSTANVKPKSDDGWK
;
A
#
# COMPACT_ATOMS: atom_id res chain seq x y z
N MET A 1 30.56 43.53 29.26
CA MET A 1 30.86 42.14 28.88
C MET A 1 29.77 41.09 29.14
N LYS A 2 28.53 41.46 29.52
CA LYS A 2 27.45 40.47 29.76
C LYS A 2 26.47 40.30 28.60
N ILE A 3 26.37 41.28 27.70
CA ILE A 3 25.44 41.25 26.56
C ILE A 3 25.95 40.35 25.42
N SER A 4 27.26 40.24 25.22
CA SER A 4 27.88 39.41 24.17
C SER A 4 27.66 37.90 24.38
N ARG A 5 27.47 37.45 25.60
CA ARG A 5 27.24 36.01 25.90
C ARG A 5 25.79 35.58 25.64
N ILE A 6 24.84 36.51 25.75
CA ILE A 6 23.43 36.24 25.51
C ILE A 6 23.15 36.13 24.02
N ILE A 7 23.80 36.92 23.18
CA ILE A 7 23.67 36.89 21.74
C ILE A 7 24.25 35.57 21.16
N LEU A 8 25.32 35.05 21.73
CA LEU A 8 25.92 33.77 21.33
C LEU A 8 25.02 32.56 21.67
N PHE A 9 24.24 32.65 22.76
CA PHE A 9 23.32 31.59 23.17
C PHE A 9 22.05 31.55 22.30
N LEU A 10 21.58 32.70 21.81
CA LEU A 10 20.43 32.81 20.92
C LEU A 10 20.75 32.30 19.48
N PHE A 11 21.99 32.35 19.07
CA PHE A 11 22.41 31.85 17.75
C PHE A 11 22.55 30.32 17.71
N PHE A 12 22.72 29.66 18.87
CA PHE A 12 22.84 28.20 18.95
C PHE A 12 21.48 27.47 19.00
N ILE A 13 20.38 28.16 19.29
CA ILE A 13 19.04 27.58 19.34
C ILE A 13 18.38 27.49 17.94
N SER A 14 18.86 28.26 16.97
CA SER A 14 18.30 28.29 15.62
C SER A 14 18.82 27.19 14.69
N ALA A 15 19.80 26.39 15.09
CA ALA A 15 20.45 25.36 14.24
C ALA A 15 19.83 23.97 14.33
N SER A 16 18.78 23.78 15.13
CA SER A 16 18.08 22.49 15.26
C SER A 16 16.78 22.44 14.46
N MET A 17 16.75 23.03 13.26
CA MET A 17 15.74 22.64 12.27
C MET A 17 16.11 21.23 11.79
N MET A 18 15.55 20.21 12.49
CA MET A 18 15.48 18.86 11.96
C MET A 18 14.81 18.96 10.58
N THR A 19 15.59 18.79 9.54
CA THR A 19 15.06 18.53 8.21
C THR A 19 14.33 17.20 8.30
N ALA A 20 13.03 17.25 8.59
CA ALA A 20 12.15 16.09 8.42
C ALA A 20 12.27 15.71 6.93
N LYS A 21 13.06 14.68 6.65
CA LYS A 21 13.18 14.14 5.29
C LYS A 21 11.77 13.69 4.93
N ALA A 22 11.13 14.37 3.99
CA ALA A 22 9.84 13.92 3.48
C ALA A 22 10.03 12.50 2.95
N GLN A 23 9.30 11.55 3.54
CA GLN A 23 9.29 10.17 3.09
C GLN A 23 8.81 10.15 1.64
N SER A 24 9.51 9.44 0.74
CA SER A 24 9.06 9.30 -0.64
C SER A 24 7.75 8.52 -0.67
N GLU A 25 6.90 8.76 -1.67
CA GLU A 25 5.64 8.02 -1.84
C GLU A 25 5.89 6.51 -1.93
N ASP A 26 6.96 6.13 -2.59
CA ASP A 26 7.40 4.74 -2.72
C ASP A 26 7.69 4.09 -1.36
N GLU A 27 8.44 4.79 -0.50
CA GLU A 27 8.73 4.34 0.87
C GLU A 27 7.47 4.29 1.73
N ALA A 28 6.56 5.25 1.58
CA ALA A 28 5.32 5.31 2.35
C ALA A 28 4.36 4.15 1.98
N VAL A 29 4.21 3.83 0.68
CA VAL A 29 3.45 2.66 0.23
C VAL A 29 4.08 1.37 0.77
N LYS A 30 5.40 1.20 0.65
CA LYS A 30 6.11 0.03 1.18
C LYS A 30 5.97 -0.09 2.69
N LEU A 31 6.00 1.02 3.43
CA LEU A 31 5.82 1.00 4.88
C LEU A 31 4.45 0.45 5.25
N CYS A 32 3.38 0.88 4.58
CA CYS A 32 2.04 0.37 4.81
C CYS A 32 1.97 -1.14 4.57
N VAL A 33 2.52 -1.62 3.45
CA VAL A 33 2.56 -3.07 3.14
C VAL A 33 3.41 -3.83 4.16
N ASN A 34 4.57 -3.31 4.54
CA ASN A 34 5.44 -3.95 5.52
C ASN A 34 4.81 -4.02 6.92
N ASN A 35 4.04 -3.02 7.32
CA ASN A 35 3.26 -3.08 8.57
C ASN A 35 2.25 -4.22 8.53
N TYR A 36 1.57 -4.42 7.41
CA TYR A 36 0.69 -5.56 7.22
C TYR A 36 1.44 -6.90 7.30
N LEU A 37 2.51 -7.07 6.51
CA LEU A 37 3.29 -8.30 6.45
C LEU A 37 3.90 -8.67 7.80
N ASN A 38 4.51 -7.70 8.48
CA ASN A 38 5.08 -7.90 9.82
C ASN A 38 4.00 -8.14 10.87
N GLY A 39 2.86 -7.45 10.77
CA GLY A 39 1.72 -7.65 11.65
C GLY A 39 1.19 -9.09 11.59
N VAL A 40 1.02 -9.64 10.39
CA VAL A 40 0.62 -11.04 10.22
C VAL A 40 1.74 -12.00 10.65
N LEU A 41 2.97 -11.72 10.25
CA LEU A 41 4.12 -12.60 10.56
C LEU A 41 4.31 -12.77 12.07
N LYS A 42 4.18 -11.67 12.83
CA LYS A 42 4.45 -11.63 14.27
C LYS A 42 3.20 -11.70 15.15
N GLY A 43 2.01 -11.61 14.57
CA GLY A 43 0.74 -11.49 15.34
C GLY A 43 0.61 -10.13 16.03
N ASP A 44 1.17 -9.07 15.42
CA ASP A 44 1.20 -7.73 16.01
C ASP A 44 -0.02 -6.92 15.58
N ALA A 45 -0.99 -6.81 16.48
CA ALA A 45 -2.22 -6.05 16.26
C ALA A 45 -1.97 -4.55 16.04
N ALA A 46 -0.91 -3.96 16.65
CA ALA A 46 -0.61 -2.55 16.47
C ALA A 46 -0.14 -2.27 15.05
N LEU A 47 0.72 -3.11 14.49
CA LEU A 47 1.16 -3.02 13.08
C LEU A 47 -0.02 -3.22 12.11
N LEU A 48 -0.92 -4.18 12.40
CA LEU A 48 -2.12 -4.38 11.59
C LEU A 48 -3.04 -3.15 11.61
N ASN A 49 -3.26 -2.56 12.77
CA ASN A 49 -4.05 -1.34 12.90
C ASN A 49 -3.40 -0.12 12.23
N GLN A 50 -2.07 -0.10 12.13
CA GLN A 50 -1.35 0.92 11.35
C GLN A 50 -1.45 0.68 9.84
N ALA A 51 -1.52 -0.57 9.40
CA ALA A 51 -1.63 -0.90 7.98
C ALA A 51 -3.03 -0.68 7.42
N PHE A 52 -4.07 -1.06 8.17
CA PHE A 52 -5.45 -1.02 7.70
C PHE A 52 -6.17 0.27 8.07
N HIS A 53 -7.09 0.70 7.18
CA HIS A 53 -8.13 1.65 7.56
C HIS A 53 -9.16 0.93 8.44
N PRO A 54 -9.74 1.56 9.49
CA PRO A 54 -10.67 0.91 10.42
C PRO A 54 -11.92 0.30 9.76
N THR A 55 -12.33 0.82 8.61
CA THR A 55 -13.48 0.31 7.84
C THR A 55 -13.10 -0.68 6.76
N ALA A 56 -11.84 -1.13 6.71
CA ALA A 56 -11.38 -2.06 5.69
C ALA A 56 -12.13 -3.40 5.75
N ILE A 57 -12.38 -3.97 4.58
CA ILE A 57 -13.02 -5.27 4.42
C ILE A 57 -12.03 -6.25 3.75
N LEU A 58 -11.92 -7.42 4.33
CA LEU A 58 -11.21 -8.55 3.75
C LEU A 58 -12.22 -9.45 3.07
N ARG A 59 -12.00 -9.78 1.81
CA ARG A 59 -12.95 -10.51 0.97
C ARG A 59 -12.33 -11.75 0.36
N THR A 60 -13.08 -12.85 0.42
CA THR A 60 -12.72 -14.12 -0.23
C THR A 60 -13.97 -14.85 -0.68
N VAL A 61 -13.77 -16.03 -1.29
CA VAL A 61 -14.85 -16.95 -1.64
C VAL A 61 -14.84 -18.11 -0.66
N SER A 62 -16.00 -18.41 -0.06
CA SER A 62 -16.17 -19.57 0.81
C SER A 62 -16.13 -20.88 0.02
N ALA A 63 -15.99 -22.01 0.70
CA ALA A 63 -16.04 -23.34 0.08
C ALA A 63 -17.38 -23.60 -0.65
N ALA A 64 -18.46 -22.92 -0.27
CA ALA A 64 -19.75 -22.98 -0.95
C ALA A 64 -19.88 -22.06 -2.17
N GLY A 65 -18.81 -21.36 -2.57
CA GLY A 65 -18.80 -20.44 -3.71
C GLY A 65 -19.43 -19.06 -3.43
N ALA A 66 -19.76 -18.73 -2.19
CA ALA A 66 -20.34 -17.45 -1.82
C ALA A 66 -19.25 -16.44 -1.42
N ILE A 67 -19.49 -15.14 -1.69
CA ILE A 67 -18.62 -14.07 -1.20
C ILE A 67 -18.67 -14.06 0.35
N GLN A 68 -17.48 -13.99 0.95
CA GLN A 68 -17.32 -13.86 2.39
C GLN A 68 -16.57 -12.57 2.70
N ASP A 69 -17.21 -11.68 3.45
CA ASP A 69 -16.64 -10.43 3.93
C ASP A 69 -16.26 -10.54 5.40
N ILE A 70 -15.04 -10.14 5.71
CA ILE A 70 -14.49 -10.15 7.06
C ILE A 70 -14.08 -8.72 7.40
N PRO A 71 -14.76 -8.04 8.35
CA PRO A 71 -14.30 -6.75 8.85
C PRO A 71 -12.88 -6.84 9.42
N VAL A 72 -12.06 -5.81 9.18
CA VAL A 72 -10.67 -5.79 9.65
C VAL A 72 -10.54 -6.00 11.16
N ALA A 73 -11.45 -5.44 11.95
CA ALA A 73 -11.44 -5.63 13.40
C ALA A 73 -11.54 -7.10 13.81
N LYS A 74 -12.39 -7.89 13.11
CA LYS A 74 -12.48 -9.33 13.33
C LYS A 74 -11.22 -10.07 12.92
N PHE A 75 -10.59 -9.68 11.81
CA PHE A 75 -9.32 -10.24 11.36
C PHE A 75 -8.22 -10.00 12.37
N VAL A 76 -8.03 -8.75 12.84
CA VAL A 76 -7.01 -8.40 13.83
C VAL A 76 -7.23 -9.17 15.14
N ALA A 77 -8.48 -9.26 15.61
CA ALA A 77 -8.82 -10.00 16.83
C ALA A 77 -8.59 -11.52 16.72
N SER A 78 -8.61 -12.07 15.50
CA SER A 78 -8.38 -13.51 15.25
C SER A 78 -6.91 -13.87 15.08
N MET A 79 -6.01 -12.90 15.09
CA MET A 79 -4.59 -13.15 14.87
C MET A 79 -3.98 -13.91 16.06
N PRO A 80 -3.33 -15.07 15.81
CA PRO A 80 -2.70 -15.82 16.89
C PRO A 80 -1.51 -15.08 17.48
N ALA A 81 -1.29 -15.25 18.77
CA ALA A 81 -0.09 -14.73 19.43
C ALA A 81 1.18 -15.28 18.74
N GLY A 82 2.12 -14.38 18.42
CA GLY A 82 3.33 -14.72 17.68
C GLY A 82 3.12 -14.93 16.19
N GLY A 83 1.89 -14.77 15.68
CA GLY A 83 1.59 -14.79 14.25
C GLY A 83 1.88 -16.11 13.55
N ILE A 84 2.08 -16.04 12.24
CA ILE A 84 2.35 -17.22 11.41
C ILE A 84 3.79 -17.72 11.53
N GLN A 85 4.73 -16.89 11.99
CA GLN A 85 6.14 -17.30 12.14
C GLN A 85 6.31 -18.43 13.13
N THR A 86 5.47 -18.54 14.16
CA THR A 86 5.52 -19.63 15.14
C THR A 86 5.26 -21.01 14.52
N LYS A 87 4.72 -21.05 13.32
CA LYS A 87 4.45 -22.26 12.52
C LYS A 87 5.34 -22.35 11.28
N GLY A 88 6.49 -21.66 11.27
CA GLY A 88 7.39 -21.62 10.13
C GLY A 88 6.87 -20.81 8.93
N GLY A 89 5.88 -19.96 9.15
CA GLY A 89 5.33 -19.11 8.09
C GLY A 89 6.27 -17.98 7.69
N SER A 90 6.08 -17.49 6.48
CA SER A 90 6.81 -16.35 5.91
C SER A 90 5.90 -15.42 5.14
N THR A 91 6.38 -14.20 4.90
CA THR A 91 5.65 -13.18 4.15
C THR A 91 6.52 -12.58 3.06
N LYS A 92 5.92 -12.18 1.93
CA LYS A 92 6.64 -11.60 0.80
C LYS A 92 5.79 -10.56 0.08
N LEU A 93 6.37 -9.39 -0.19
CA LEU A 93 5.84 -8.43 -1.16
C LEU A 93 6.22 -8.91 -2.57
N VAL A 94 5.23 -9.22 -3.40
CA VAL A 94 5.42 -9.70 -4.77
C VAL A 94 5.53 -8.54 -5.74
N ALA A 95 4.56 -7.62 -5.69
CA ALA A 95 4.51 -6.44 -6.54
C ALA A 95 3.66 -5.35 -5.89
N TYR A 96 3.89 -4.11 -6.29
CA TYR A 96 3.05 -2.96 -5.95
C TYR A 96 3.13 -1.90 -7.04
N SER A 97 2.12 -1.06 -7.08
CA SER A 97 2.07 0.13 -7.94
C SER A 97 1.22 1.20 -7.27
N TYR A 98 1.45 2.46 -7.61
CA TYR A 98 0.63 3.56 -7.11
C TYR A 98 0.50 4.66 -8.15
N ILE A 99 -0.60 5.40 -8.06
CA ILE A 99 -0.87 6.60 -8.86
C ILE A 99 -1.73 7.56 -8.05
N GLY A 100 -1.27 8.81 -7.91
CA GLY A 100 -1.97 9.81 -7.09
C GLY A 100 -2.18 9.33 -5.66
N VAL A 101 -3.43 9.20 -5.23
CA VAL A 101 -3.81 8.77 -3.87
C VAL A 101 -4.21 7.30 -3.79
N SER A 102 -4.01 6.52 -4.84
CA SER A 102 -4.40 5.10 -4.92
C SER A 102 -3.19 4.21 -5.15
N ALA A 103 -3.15 3.06 -4.47
CA ALA A 103 -2.11 2.05 -4.67
C ALA A 103 -2.69 0.64 -4.63
N LEU A 104 -1.99 -0.27 -5.30
CA LEU A 104 -2.25 -1.71 -5.28
C LEU A 104 -0.98 -2.44 -4.87
N ALA A 105 -1.13 -3.52 -4.09
CA ALA A 105 -0.03 -4.44 -3.84
C ALA A 105 -0.51 -5.89 -3.90
N THR A 106 0.40 -6.78 -4.31
CA THR A 106 0.23 -8.22 -4.23
C THR A 106 1.26 -8.77 -3.27
N VAL A 107 0.81 -9.54 -2.31
CA VAL A 107 1.68 -10.17 -1.31
C VAL A 107 1.38 -11.66 -1.17
N GLU A 108 2.36 -12.41 -0.70
CA GLU A 108 2.24 -13.82 -0.33
C GLU A 108 2.41 -13.96 1.18
N LEU A 109 1.51 -14.75 1.78
CA LEU A 109 1.60 -15.20 3.16
C LEU A 109 1.72 -16.72 3.13
N GLN A 110 2.91 -17.26 3.33
CA GLN A 110 3.15 -18.69 3.32
C GLN A 110 2.91 -19.28 4.70
N PHE A 111 2.17 -20.36 4.72
CA PHE A 111 2.00 -21.28 5.85
C PHE A 111 2.75 -22.58 5.53
N GLY A 112 2.78 -23.55 6.44
CA GLY A 112 3.59 -24.75 6.25
C GLY A 112 3.39 -25.44 4.89
N ASP A 113 2.14 -25.73 4.53
CA ASP A 113 1.76 -26.55 3.36
C ASP A 113 0.96 -25.80 2.29
N PHE A 114 0.65 -24.52 2.51
CA PHE A 114 -0.08 -23.66 1.56
C PHE A 114 0.32 -22.20 1.73
N LYS A 115 -0.15 -21.36 0.83
CA LYS A 115 -0.02 -19.90 0.94
C LYS A 115 -1.33 -19.19 0.66
N TYR A 116 -1.46 -17.97 1.16
CA TYR A 116 -2.44 -17.00 0.67
C TYR A 116 -1.76 -16.04 -0.28
N ILE A 117 -2.47 -15.71 -1.35
CA ILE A 117 -2.18 -14.58 -2.23
C ILE A 117 -3.18 -13.50 -1.91
N ASP A 118 -2.69 -12.34 -1.51
CA ASP A 118 -3.50 -11.20 -1.15
C ASP A 118 -3.31 -10.07 -2.16
N LEU A 119 -4.41 -9.52 -2.62
CA LEU A 119 -4.48 -8.31 -3.41
C LEU A 119 -4.95 -7.18 -2.48
N LEU A 120 -4.09 -6.22 -2.25
CA LEU A 120 -4.32 -5.10 -1.35
C LEU A 120 -4.66 -3.86 -2.16
N SER A 121 -5.81 -3.23 -1.87
CA SER A 121 -6.13 -1.89 -2.35
C SER A 121 -5.88 -0.89 -1.24
N MET A 122 -5.14 0.17 -1.54
CA MET A 122 -4.74 1.18 -0.57
C MET A 122 -5.13 2.57 -1.03
N LEU A 123 -5.43 3.43 -0.08
CA LEU A 123 -5.66 4.86 -0.30
C LEU A 123 -4.76 5.69 0.62
N LYS A 124 -4.42 6.89 0.16
CA LYS A 124 -3.65 7.86 0.91
C LYS A 124 -4.57 8.81 1.68
N PHE A 125 -4.41 8.86 2.99
CA PHE A 125 -5.12 9.75 3.91
C PHE A 125 -4.11 10.75 4.50
N GLY A 126 -4.10 11.97 4.00
CA GLY A 126 -3.06 12.93 4.34
C GLY A 126 -1.68 12.44 3.86
N ASN A 127 -0.79 12.14 4.79
CA ASN A 127 0.55 11.61 4.49
C ASN A 127 0.68 10.10 4.71
N GLU A 128 -0.40 9.40 5.07
CA GLU A 128 -0.38 7.99 5.41
C GLU A 128 -1.14 7.14 4.39
N TRP A 129 -0.55 6.03 3.99
CA TRP A 129 -1.21 5.01 3.21
C TRP A 129 -1.91 4.01 4.12
N ARG A 130 -3.12 3.60 3.74
CA ARG A 130 -3.91 2.61 4.47
C ARG A 130 -4.53 1.61 3.52
N ILE A 131 -4.53 0.33 3.89
CA ILE A 131 -5.25 -0.72 3.17
C ILE A 131 -6.73 -0.55 3.45
N VAL A 132 -7.53 -0.37 2.41
CA VAL A 132 -8.99 -0.21 2.49
C VAL A 132 -9.73 -1.48 2.07
N SER A 133 -9.07 -2.36 1.31
CA SER A 133 -9.61 -3.66 0.91
C SER A 133 -8.49 -4.69 0.74
N ARG A 134 -8.75 -5.91 1.14
CA ARG A 134 -7.92 -7.09 0.87
C ARG A 134 -8.79 -8.15 0.22
N VAL A 135 -8.47 -8.52 -1.01
CA VAL A 135 -9.03 -9.73 -1.64
C VAL A 135 -7.99 -10.82 -1.54
N PHE A 136 -8.37 -11.99 -1.03
CA PHE A 136 -7.41 -13.05 -0.80
C PHE A 136 -7.93 -14.42 -1.21
N SER A 137 -7.01 -15.30 -1.58
CA SER A 137 -7.29 -16.68 -1.93
C SER A 137 -6.19 -17.61 -1.40
N ARG A 138 -6.58 -18.80 -0.99
CA ARG A 138 -5.66 -19.87 -0.71
C ARG A 138 -5.12 -20.44 -2.02
N ALA A 139 -3.84 -20.77 -2.03
CA ALA A 139 -3.15 -21.35 -3.17
C ALA A 139 -2.13 -22.41 -2.68
N ASP A 140 -1.78 -23.32 -3.56
CA ASP A 140 -0.70 -24.27 -3.32
C ASP A 140 0.65 -23.55 -3.34
N LEU A 141 1.68 -24.15 -2.71
CA LEU A 141 3.00 -23.50 -2.58
C LEU A 141 3.66 -23.19 -3.93
N ASP A 142 3.46 -24.05 -4.93
CA ASP A 142 3.99 -23.91 -6.29
C ASP A 142 3.18 -22.99 -7.18
N ALA A 143 1.99 -22.55 -6.75
CA ALA A 143 1.16 -21.63 -7.52
C ALA A 143 1.88 -20.30 -7.76
N GLN A 144 1.88 -19.85 -9.01
CA GLN A 144 2.47 -18.58 -9.44
C GLN A 144 1.40 -17.51 -9.69
N VAL A 145 1.69 -16.27 -9.32
CA VAL A 145 0.86 -15.13 -9.70
C VAL A 145 1.01 -14.90 -11.21
N LYS A 146 -0.08 -15.16 -11.95
CA LYS A 146 -0.10 -15.00 -13.41
C LYS A 146 -0.56 -13.59 -13.79
N GLY A 147 -0.07 -13.08 -14.93
CA GLY A 147 -0.54 -11.80 -15.50
C GLY A 147 0.07 -10.55 -14.90
N MET A 148 0.90 -10.65 -13.88
CA MET A 148 1.76 -9.54 -13.48
C MET A 148 2.99 -9.50 -14.39
N GLY A 149 2.81 -8.97 -15.59
CA GLY A 149 3.95 -8.48 -16.36
C GLY A 149 4.58 -7.37 -15.53
N MET A 150 5.72 -7.63 -14.91
CA MET A 150 6.62 -6.58 -14.47
C MET A 150 7.18 -5.91 -15.74
N SER A 151 6.34 -5.11 -16.39
CA SER A 151 6.84 -4.09 -17.29
C SER A 151 7.52 -3.06 -16.38
N SER A 152 8.82 -3.19 -16.19
CA SER A 152 9.63 -2.00 -15.88
C SER A 152 9.13 -0.91 -16.81
N PRO A 153 8.89 0.34 -16.35
CA PRO A 153 8.57 1.41 -17.25
C PRO A 153 9.73 1.54 -18.23
N THR A 154 9.59 0.95 -19.41
CA THR A 154 10.43 1.30 -20.56
C THR A 154 10.08 2.76 -20.78
N VAL A 155 11.03 3.64 -20.45
CA VAL A 155 11.00 5.03 -20.87
C VAL A 155 10.88 4.98 -22.39
N ALA A 156 9.66 5.16 -22.88
CA ALA A 156 9.40 5.30 -24.29
C ALA A 156 10.12 6.59 -24.70
N THR A 157 11.29 6.44 -25.32
CA THR A 157 11.96 7.51 -26.04
C THR A 157 10.99 7.97 -27.11
N ALA A 158 10.45 9.18 -26.93
CA ALA A 158 9.48 9.76 -27.86
C ALA A 158 10.04 9.77 -29.28
N PRO A 159 9.29 9.26 -30.28
CA PRO A 159 9.65 9.48 -31.67
C PRO A 159 9.44 10.95 -32.01
N ALA A 160 10.40 11.51 -32.76
CA ALA A 160 10.43 12.89 -33.19
C ALA A 160 9.13 13.31 -33.89
N LYS A 161 8.62 14.43 -33.45
CA LYS A 161 7.77 15.45 -34.01
C LYS A 161 7.30 15.25 -35.46
N ALA A 162 6.06 14.83 -35.64
CA ALA A 162 5.31 15.10 -36.87
C ALA A 162 4.36 16.29 -36.63
N ALA A 163 4.35 17.23 -37.57
CA ALA A 163 3.64 18.50 -37.49
C ALA A 163 2.10 18.36 -37.41
N PRO A 164 1.38 19.30 -36.81
CA PRO A 164 -0.05 19.19 -36.57
C PRO A 164 -0.86 19.44 -37.85
N LYS A 165 -1.68 18.49 -38.24
CA LYS A 165 -2.80 18.73 -39.15
C LYS A 165 -3.95 19.35 -38.35
N LYS A 166 -4.37 20.56 -38.74
CA LYS A 166 -5.58 21.21 -38.26
C LYS A 166 -6.79 20.33 -38.57
N SER A 167 -7.53 19.94 -37.55
CA SER A 167 -8.90 19.44 -37.70
C SER A 167 -9.79 20.29 -36.79
N THR A 168 -10.64 21.07 -37.45
CA THR A 168 -11.76 21.79 -36.84
C THR A 168 -12.90 20.79 -36.64
N ALA A 169 -13.15 20.39 -35.41
CA ALA A 169 -14.43 19.83 -35.01
C ALA A 169 -14.75 20.31 -33.60
N ASN A 170 -15.72 21.22 -33.53
CA ASN A 170 -16.31 21.76 -32.32
C ASN A 170 -17.24 20.71 -31.73
N VAL A 171 -16.73 19.90 -30.78
CA VAL A 171 -17.56 18.98 -30.00
C VAL A 171 -17.66 19.53 -28.59
N LYS A 172 -18.83 20.07 -28.25
CA LYS A 172 -19.20 20.38 -26.86
C LYS A 172 -19.21 19.09 -26.04
N PRO A 173 -18.57 19.03 -24.86
CA PRO A 173 -18.74 17.91 -23.95
C PRO A 173 -20.16 17.90 -23.42
N LYS A 174 -20.83 16.80 -23.58
CA LYS A 174 -22.11 16.49 -22.95
C LYS A 174 -21.80 16.07 -21.51
N SER A 175 -22.12 16.90 -20.55
CA SER A 175 -22.11 16.54 -19.14
C SER A 175 -23.31 15.62 -18.88
N ASP A 176 -23.03 14.35 -18.65
CA ASP A 176 -24.00 13.40 -18.15
C ASP A 176 -23.26 12.51 -17.15
N ASP A 177 -23.19 12.99 -15.95
CA ASP A 177 -22.60 12.33 -14.78
C ASP A 177 -23.69 11.48 -14.14
N GLY A 178 -23.93 10.31 -14.74
CA GLY A 178 -24.89 9.32 -14.27
C GLY A 178 -24.46 8.55 -13.01
N TRP A 179 -23.88 9.23 -12.02
CA TRP A 179 -23.62 8.67 -10.70
C TRP A 179 -24.47 9.41 -9.67
N LYS A 180 -25.64 8.87 -9.37
CA LYS A 180 -26.44 9.16 -8.17
C LYS A 180 -26.32 8.01 -7.20
#